data_4cd085df11af450c8e834f5a2c41c478
#
_entry.id   4cd085df11af450c8e834f5a2c41c478
#
_cell.length_a   1.000
_cell.length_b   1.000
_cell.length_c   1.000
_cell.angle_alpha   90.00
_cell.angle_beta   90.00
_cell.angle_gamma   90.00
#
_symmetry.space_group_name_H-M   'P 1'
#
loop_
_entity.id
_entity.type
_entity.pdbx_description
1 polymer ?
#
loop_
_entity_poly.entity_id
_entity_poly.type
_entity_poly.pdbx_seq_one_letter_code
_entity_poly.pdbx_strand_id
1 'polypeptide(L)'
;MIKLTGLAKRYPGRSVTANAVDGIDLDVPEGKLVTLLGPSGCGKTTTLRLIAGLERADQGVIEIGGQVVSDPEHRVFVSPHRRPIGIVFQSYAIWPHMTVIENVMFPLRVSRPRPKRSVARQAAMQTLDLVGLADLAERPAPALSGGQQQRVALARALVREPKVLLLDEPLSNLDKGLRGRMRDEIRAVQQRLGITTVFVTHDQDEALSVSDDVVVMNGGHVIERGLPQEIYTYPREEFTARFLGVSNSLDGVVESIGPDGALIVFGERSMLCTKPGVPECGDEVSVFLRPESFRLSRRQHSDDAWQGTVEFSIYHGDCWDYHVRLGDEVLKVRVYREKVGLAHGDVVFLEPDPESAIVMSARAAEAAGEATVEEARS
;
A
#
# COMPACT_ATOMS: atom_id res chain seq x y z
N MET A 1 0.06 -18.75 6.97
CA MET A 1 -0.88 -18.58 8.10
C MET A 1 -2.30 -18.31 7.64
N ILE A 2 -2.54 -17.40 6.70
CA ILE A 2 -3.84 -17.20 6.02
C ILE A 2 -3.68 -17.65 4.58
N LYS A 3 -4.68 -18.36 4.05
CA LYS A 3 -4.72 -18.74 2.64
C LYS A 3 -6.10 -18.43 2.08
N LEU A 4 -6.13 -17.71 0.97
CA LEU A 4 -7.30 -17.41 0.16
C LEU A 4 -7.14 -18.15 -1.16
N THR A 5 -8.19 -18.85 -1.60
CA THR A 5 -8.16 -19.59 -2.87
C THR A 5 -9.43 -19.29 -3.64
N GLY A 6 -9.30 -18.67 -4.83
CA GLY A 6 -10.39 -18.32 -5.71
C GLY A 6 -11.46 -17.43 -5.06
N LEU A 7 -11.08 -16.53 -4.14
CA LEU A 7 -12.01 -15.77 -3.32
C LEU A 7 -12.77 -14.74 -4.16
N ALA A 8 -14.12 -14.79 -4.13
CA ALA A 8 -14.95 -13.84 -4.84
C ALA A 8 -16.08 -13.28 -3.99
N LYS A 9 -16.45 -11.99 -4.25
CA LYS A 9 -17.54 -11.29 -3.60
C LYS A 9 -18.22 -10.29 -4.53
N ARG A 10 -19.54 -10.39 -4.65
CA ARG A 10 -20.41 -9.47 -5.39
C ARG A 10 -21.36 -8.76 -4.43
N TYR A 11 -21.65 -7.50 -4.71
CA TYR A 11 -22.69 -6.77 -3.99
C TYR A 11 -23.88 -6.50 -4.91
N PRO A 12 -25.13 -6.77 -4.46
CA PRO A 12 -26.33 -6.43 -5.24
C PRO A 12 -26.39 -4.91 -5.51
N GLY A 13 -26.77 -4.52 -6.73
CA GLY A 13 -27.03 -3.12 -7.07
C GLY A 13 -25.83 -2.33 -7.63
N ARG A 14 -24.66 -2.93 -7.75
CA ARG A 14 -23.58 -2.39 -8.59
C ARG A 14 -23.77 -2.83 -10.03
N SER A 15 -23.37 -1.97 -11.00
CA SER A 15 -23.36 -2.24 -12.44
C SER A 15 -22.95 -3.69 -12.75
N VAL A 16 -23.56 -4.26 -13.75
CA VAL A 16 -23.66 -5.71 -14.03
C VAL A 16 -22.33 -6.48 -14.11
N THR A 17 -21.18 -5.84 -14.04
CA THR A 17 -19.89 -6.44 -14.40
C THR A 17 -18.76 -6.40 -13.36
N ALA A 18 -18.86 -5.64 -12.29
CA ALA A 18 -17.73 -5.54 -11.37
C ALA A 18 -17.95 -6.29 -10.04
N ASN A 19 -17.16 -7.34 -9.80
CA ASN A 19 -17.04 -7.97 -8.50
C ASN A 19 -16.24 -7.06 -7.56
N ALA A 20 -16.65 -6.96 -6.31
CA ALA A 20 -15.83 -6.24 -5.31
C ALA A 20 -14.50 -6.99 -5.01
N VAL A 21 -14.53 -8.32 -5.14
CA VAL A 21 -13.39 -9.23 -5.09
C VAL A 21 -13.64 -10.29 -6.14
N ASP A 22 -12.68 -10.58 -6.99
CA ASP A 22 -12.84 -11.44 -8.15
C ASP A 22 -11.70 -12.46 -8.31
N GLY A 23 -11.91 -13.64 -7.76
CA GLY A 23 -10.99 -14.77 -7.91
C GLY A 23 -9.63 -14.59 -7.23
N ILE A 24 -9.56 -13.92 -6.07
CA ILE A 24 -8.29 -13.65 -5.40
C ILE A 24 -7.67 -14.92 -4.81
N ASP A 25 -6.42 -15.18 -5.19
CA ASP A 25 -5.51 -16.11 -4.53
C ASP A 25 -4.47 -15.32 -3.72
N LEU A 26 -4.37 -15.59 -2.43
CA LEU A 26 -3.43 -14.90 -1.55
C LEU A 26 -2.98 -15.82 -0.41
N ASP A 27 -1.68 -15.91 -0.20
CA ASP A 27 -1.06 -16.57 0.96
C ASP A 27 -0.34 -15.55 1.83
N VAL A 28 -0.70 -15.51 3.13
CA VAL A 28 -0.03 -14.67 4.13
C VAL A 28 0.77 -15.57 5.06
N PRO A 29 2.11 -15.57 4.96
CA PRO A 29 2.97 -16.40 5.79
C PRO A 29 2.86 -16.07 7.29
N GLU A 30 3.19 -17.02 8.14
CA GLU A 30 3.17 -16.82 9.59
C GLU A 30 4.18 -15.76 10.03
N GLY A 31 3.76 -14.88 10.94
CA GLY A 31 4.59 -13.81 11.49
C GLY A 31 4.89 -12.66 10.53
N LYS A 32 4.38 -12.69 9.30
CA LYS A 32 4.60 -11.63 8.30
C LYS A 32 3.50 -10.57 8.34
N LEU A 33 3.89 -9.35 7.98
CA LEU A 33 2.98 -8.25 7.70
C LEU A 33 2.83 -8.10 6.18
N VAL A 34 1.64 -8.41 5.69
CA VAL A 34 1.28 -8.27 4.27
C VAL A 34 0.31 -7.10 4.11
N THR A 35 0.63 -6.17 3.23
CA THR A 35 -0.22 -5.01 2.96
C THR A 35 -1.00 -5.19 1.67
N LEU A 36 -2.31 -4.97 1.74
CA LEU A 36 -3.17 -4.80 0.57
C LEU A 36 -3.20 -3.31 0.22
N LEU A 37 -2.65 -2.96 -0.95
CA LEU A 37 -2.49 -1.59 -1.43
C LEU A 37 -3.27 -1.41 -2.74
N GLY A 38 -3.88 -0.24 -2.95
CA GLY A 38 -4.58 0.06 -4.21
C GLY A 38 -5.54 1.23 -4.07
N PRO A 39 -6.16 1.69 -5.15
CA PRO A 39 -7.11 2.80 -5.15
C PRO A 39 -8.35 2.50 -4.31
N SER A 40 -9.14 3.53 -4.03
CA SER A 40 -10.41 3.38 -3.32
C SER A 40 -11.38 2.53 -4.16
N GLY A 41 -12.02 1.56 -3.51
CA GLY A 41 -13.01 0.68 -4.17
C GLY A 41 -12.42 -0.56 -4.85
N CYS A 42 -11.10 -0.78 -4.87
CA CYS A 42 -10.48 -1.94 -5.52
C CYS A 42 -10.62 -3.28 -4.77
N GLY A 43 -11.34 -3.34 -3.64
CA GLY A 43 -11.64 -4.61 -2.95
C GLY A 43 -10.87 -4.89 -1.66
N LYS A 44 -9.89 -4.08 -1.23
CA LYS A 44 -9.04 -4.29 -0.05
C LYS A 44 -9.84 -4.53 1.25
N THR A 45 -10.67 -3.55 1.62
CA THR A 45 -11.53 -3.64 2.82
C THR A 45 -12.51 -4.81 2.73
N THR A 46 -13.04 -5.10 1.53
CA THR A 46 -13.91 -6.26 1.32
C THR A 46 -13.14 -7.56 1.59
N THR A 47 -11.93 -7.71 1.04
CA THR A 47 -11.06 -8.87 1.29
C THR A 47 -10.76 -9.02 2.78
N LEU A 48 -10.41 -7.93 3.46
CA LEU A 48 -10.18 -7.96 4.91
C LEU A 48 -11.44 -8.37 5.69
N ARG A 49 -12.63 -7.87 5.33
CA ARG A 49 -13.91 -8.24 5.97
C ARG A 49 -14.29 -9.70 5.73
N LEU A 50 -13.97 -10.25 4.57
CA LEU A 50 -14.14 -11.68 4.26
C LEU A 50 -13.22 -12.54 5.16
N ILE A 51 -11.94 -12.17 5.34
CA ILE A 51 -11.01 -12.83 6.24
C ILE A 51 -11.52 -12.72 7.69
N ALA A 52 -12.08 -11.58 8.08
CA ALA A 52 -12.65 -11.37 9.41
C ALA A 52 -13.95 -12.17 9.65
N GLY A 53 -14.65 -12.59 8.59
CA GLY A 53 -15.96 -13.22 8.65
C GLY A 53 -17.10 -12.23 8.94
N LEU A 54 -16.85 -10.93 8.71
CA LEU A 54 -17.86 -9.88 8.77
C LEU A 54 -18.72 -9.87 7.51
N GLU A 55 -18.16 -10.37 6.42
CA GLU A 55 -18.84 -10.62 5.15
C GLU A 55 -18.75 -12.11 4.79
N ARG A 56 -19.68 -12.59 3.98
CA ARG A 56 -19.64 -13.94 3.42
C ARG A 56 -19.11 -13.91 2.01
N ALA A 57 -18.15 -14.77 1.71
CA ALA A 57 -17.72 -15.01 0.34
C ALA A 57 -18.86 -15.63 -0.47
N ASP A 58 -18.91 -15.30 -1.75
CA ASP A 58 -19.82 -15.93 -2.70
C ASP A 58 -19.17 -17.16 -3.33
N GLN A 59 -17.82 -17.14 -3.50
CA GLN A 59 -17.02 -18.26 -3.97
C GLN A 59 -15.65 -18.28 -3.27
N GLY A 60 -14.96 -19.42 -3.37
CA GLY A 60 -13.60 -19.60 -2.88
C GLY A 60 -13.52 -19.99 -1.41
N VAL A 61 -12.28 -20.27 -0.97
CA VAL A 61 -11.99 -20.81 0.35
C VAL A 61 -11.08 -19.87 1.14
N ILE A 62 -11.39 -19.72 2.44
CA ILE A 62 -10.53 -18.99 3.39
C ILE A 62 -10.08 -19.97 4.47
N GLU A 63 -8.76 -20.09 4.62
CA GLU A 63 -8.12 -20.84 5.69
C GLU A 63 -7.35 -19.91 6.64
N ILE A 64 -7.42 -20.18 7.95
CA ILE A 64 -6.63 -19.48 8.96
C ILE A 64 -6.00 -20.51 9.88
N GLY A 65 -4.65 -20.55 9.92
CA GLY A 65 -3.92 -21.51 10.74
C GLY A 65 -4.18 -22.96 10.39
N GLY A 66 -4.39 -23.25 9.09
CA GLY A 66 -4.71 -24.59 8.59
C GLY A 66 -6.17 -25.03 8.79
N GLN A 67 -7.02 -24.15 9.32
CA GLN A 67 -8.45 -24.40 9.48
C GLN A 67 -9.26 -23.64 8.43
N VAL A 68 -10.12 -24.33 7.70
CA VAL A 68 -11.11 -23.70 6.79
C VAL A 68 -12.13 -22.94 7.63
N VAL A 69 -12.23 -21.62 7.42
CA VAL A 69 -13.15 -20.72 8.13
C VAL A 69 -14.26 -20.18 7.25
N SER A 70 -14.14 -20.30 5.93
CA SER A 70 -15.18 -19.97 4.95
C SER A 70 -14.99 -20.85 3.72
N ASP A 71 -16.07 -21.52 3.32
CA ASP A 71 -16.18 -22.32 2.11
C ASP A 71 -17.68 -22.39 1.74
N PRO A 72 -18.14 -21.54 0.81
CA PRO A 72 -19.55 -21.52 0.40
C PRO A 72 -20.02 -22.82 -0.24
N GLU A 73 -19.17 -23.51 -0.98
CA GLU A 73 -19.49 -24.76 -1.68
C GLU A 73 -19.83 -25.88 -0.67
N HIS A 74 -19.03 -25.99 0.41
CA HIS A 74 -19.23 -26.95 1.48
C HIS A 74 -20.06 -26.39 2.65
N ARG A 75 -20.65 -25.19 2.51
CA ARG A 75 -21.47 -24.50 3.53
C ARG A 75 -20.74 -24.25 4.85
N VAL A 76 -19.41 -24.09 4.81
CA VAL A 76 -18.60 -23.75 5.98
C VAL A 76 -18.58 -22.24 6.18
N PHE A 77 -18.95 -21.80 7.38
CA PHE A 77 -18.81 -20.39 7.79
C PHE A 77 -18.58 -20.29 9.29
N VAL A 78 -17.35 -19.96 9.67
CA VAL A 78 -16.98 -19.68 11.06
C VAL A 78 -17.26 -18.21 11.35
N SER A 79 -18.12 -17.94 12.37
CA SER A 79 -18.47 -16.58 12.76
C SER A 79 -17.24 -15.78 13.25
N PRO A 80 -17.21 -14.43 13.11
CA PRO A 80 -16.08 -13.58 13.44
C PRO A 80 -15.51 -13.82 14.86
N HIS A 81 -16.38 -13.93 15.86
CA HIS A 81 -15.98 -14.11 17.26
C HIS A 81 -15.33 -15.48 17.57
N ARG A 82 -15.41 -16.44 16.65
CA ARG A 82 -14.78 -17.78 16.74
C ARG A 82 -13.49 -17.87 15.90
N ARG A 83 -13.19 -16.87 15.06
CA ARG A 83 -11.93 -16.83 14.33
C ARG A 83 -10.81 -16.35 15.24
N PRO A 84 -9.58 -16.89 15.12
CA PRO A 84 -8.45 -16.48 15.95
C PRO A 84 -7.84 -15.16 15.47
N ILE A 85 -8.66 -14.12 15.34
CA ILE A 85 -8.30 -12.82 14.78
C ILE A 85 -8.55 -11.67 15.75
N GLY A 86 -7.72 -10.63 15.68
CA GLY A 86 -7.97 -9.29 16.18
C GLY A 86 -8.18 -8.33 15.01
N ILE A 87 -9.05 -7.36 15.16
CA ILE A 87 -9.33 -6.38 14.11
C ILE A 87 -9.29 -4.95 14.67
N VAL A 88 -8.64 -4.05 13.93
CA VAL A 88 -8.69 -2.59 14.12
C VAL A 88 -9.41 -2.00 12.91
N PHE A 89 -10.49 -1.28 13.15
CA PHE A 89 -11.28 -0.62 12.12
C PHE A 89 -10.77 0.80 11.85
N GLN A 90 -11.04 1.34 10.70
CA GLN A 90 -10.71 2.70 10.29
C GLN A 90 -11.20 3.76 11.29
N SER A 91 -12.40 3.61 11.86
CA SER A 91 -12.98 4.53 12.85
C SER A 91 -12.55 4.26 14.28
N TYR A 92 -11.59 3.34 14.52
CA TYR A 92 -11.15 2.84 15.84
C TYR A 92 -12.26 2.16 16.65
N ALA A 93 -13.53 2.46 16.41
CA ALA A 93 -14.71 1.93 17.09
C ALA A 93 -14.56 1.90 18.63
N ILE A 94 -14.07 2.99 19.22
CA ILE A 94 -13.94 3.15 20.67
C ILE A 94 -15.31 3.35 21.29
N TRP A 95 -15.60 2.67 22.39
CA TRP A 95 -16.84 2.88 23.16
C TRP A 95 -16.69 4.11 24.07
N PRO A 96 -17.41 5.22 23.80
CA PRO A 96 -17.16 6.50 24.47
C PRO A 96 -17.63 6.51 25.93
N HIS A 97 -18.52 5.62 26.32
CA HIS A 97 -19.05 5.50 27.69
C HIS A 97 -18.19 4.61 28.59
N MET A 98 -17.08 4.08 28.09
CA MET A 98 -16.16 3.21 28.81
C MET A 98 -14.82 3.91 29.06
N THR A 99 -14.13 3.50 30.12
CA THR A 99 -12.72 3.85 30.32
C THR A 99 -11.82 3.11 29.35
N VAL A 100 -10.54 3.50 29.30
CA VAL A 100 -9.52 2.84 28.43
C VAL A 100 -9.43 1.35 28.75
N ILE A 101 -9.28 1.00 30.03
CA ILE A 101 -9.17 -0.42 30.44
C ILE A 101 -10.45 -1.20 30.15
N GLU A 102 -11.62 -0.59 30.30
CA GLU A 102 -12.89 -1.26 30.00
C GLU A 102 -13.05 -1.55 28.50
N ASN A 103 -12.61 -0.62 27.64
CA ASN A 103 -12.54 -0.85 26.20
C ASN A 103 -11.66 -2.06 25.86
N VAL A 104 -10.46 -2.14 26.46
CA VAL A 104 -9.53 -3.26 26.21
C VAL A 104 -10.04 -4.56 26.83
N MET A 105 -10.67 -4.53 28.00
CA MET A 105 -11.24 -5.72 28.66
C MET A 105 -12.48 -6.28 27.95
N PHE A 106 -13.17 -5.47 27.13
CA PHE A 106 -14.48 -5.86 26.58
C PHE A 106 -14.46 -7.19 25.83
N PRO A 107 -13.49 -7.48 24.91
CA PRO A 107 -13.43 -8.79 24.21
C PRO A 107 -13.32 -9.99 25.16
N LEU A 108 -12.64 -9.83 26.30
CA LEU A 108 -12.51 -10.87 27.31
C LEU A 108 -13.81 -11.07 28.12
N ARG A 109 -14.57 -9.97 28.32
CA ARG A 109 -15.85 -10.03 29.04
C ARG A 109 -16.96 -10.77 28.29
N VAL A 110 -16.90 -10.76 26.95
CA VAL A 110 -17.88 -11.43 26.07
C VAL A 110 -17.40 -12.78 25.54
N SER A 111 -16.15 -13.18 25.83
CA SER A 111 -15.59 -14.47 25.43
C SER A 111 -16.22 -15.65 26.19
N ARG A 112 -16.13 -16.84 25.62
CA ARG A 112 -16.55 -18.10 26.27
C ARG A 112 -15.41 -19.11 26.13
N PRO A 113 -14.87 -19.69 27.27
CA PRO A 113 -15.26 -19.36 28.65
C PRO A 113 -14.85 -17.93 29.04
N ARG A 114 -15.64 -17.30 29.92
CA ARG A 114 -15.36 -15.95 30.43
C ARG A 114 -14.31 -16.01 31.53
N PRO A 115 -13.18 -15.33 31.44
CA PRO A 115 -12.18 -15.26 32.51
C PRO A 115 -12.71 -14.50 33.74
N LYS A 116 -12.12 -14.77 34.92
CA LYS A 116 -12.39 -13.97 36.13
C LYS A 116 -12.01 -12.50 35.85
N ARG A 117 -12.75 -11.55 36.47
CA ARG A 117 -12.54 -10.11 36.28
C ARG A 117 -11.09 -9.67 36.58
N SER A 118 -10.47 -10.24 37.60
CA SER A 118 -9.07 -9.95 37.94
C SER A 118 -8.10 -10.38 36.83
N VAL A 119 -8.31 -11.58 36.26
CA VAL A 119 -7.49 -12.10 35.13
C VAL A 119 -7.68 -11.24 33.87
N ALA A 120 -8.94 -10.88 33.54
CA ALA A 120 -9.22 -10.01 32.41
C ALA A 120 -8.59 -8.62 32.58
N ARG A 121 -8.61 -8.05 33.82
CA ARG A 121 -7.98 -6.77 34.11
C ARG A 121 -6.47 -6.85 34.00
N GLN A 122 -5.84 -7.91 34.51
CA GLN A 122 -4.40 -8.13 34.39
C GLN A 122 -3.97 -8.22 32.93
N ALA A 123 -4.63 -9.03 32.11
CA ALA A 123 -4.36 -9.14 30.68
C ALA A 123 -4.54 -7.79 29.95
N ALA A 124 -5.59 -7.04 30.27
CA ALA A 124 -5.80 -5.71 29.70
C ALA A 124 -4.69 -4.72 30.09
N MET A 125 -4.23 -4.75 31.35
CA MET A 125 -3.13 -3.88 31.80
C MET A 125 -1.81 -4.23 31.08
N GLN A 126 -1.50 -5.51 30.94
CA GLN A 126 -0.32 -5.96 30.20
C GLN A 126 -0.37 -5.52 28.73
N THR A 127 -1.56 -5.59 28.11
CA THR A 127 -1.73 -5.15 26.72
C THR A 127 -1.67 -3.63 26.60
N LEU A 128 -2.16 -2.88 27.60
CA LEU A 128 -2.03 -1.42 27.66
C LEU A 128 -0.57 -1.00 27.86
N ASP A 129 0.19 -1.73 28.64
CA ASP A 129 1.64 -1.50 28.82
C ASP A 129 2.39 -1.71 27.48
N LEU A 130 2.03 -2.75 26.72
CA LEU A 130 2.60 -3.04 25.40
C LEU A 130 2.47 -1.85 24.42
N VAL A 131 1.38 -1.08 24.51
CA VAL A 131 1.10 0.09 23.66
C VAL A 131 1.38 1.42 24.36
N GLY A 132 2.02 1.42 25.55
CA GLY A 132 2.42 2.61 26.30
C GLY A 132 1.24 3.43 26.84
N LEU A 133 0.15 2.79 27.25
CA LEU A 133 -1.06 3.45 27.79
C LEU A 133 -1.46 2.98 29.20
N ALA A 134 -0.59 2.26 29.92
CA ALA A 134 -0.90 1.72 31.25
C ALA A 134 -1.35 2.82 32.24
N ASP A 135 -0.68 3.99 32.24
CA ASP A 135 -0.97 5.13 33.11
C ASP A 135 -2.32 5.80 32.82
N LEU A 136 -2.89 5.53 31.64
CA LEU A 136 -4.18 6.10 31.20
C LEU A 136 -5.35 5.12 31.34
N ALA A 137 -5.14 3.96 31.98
CA ALA A 137 -6.11 2.86 32.04
C ALA A 137 -7.50 3.28 32.56
N GLU A 138 -7.57 4.12 33.58
CA GLU A 138 -8.84 4.58 34.20
C GLU A 138 -9.42 5.83 33.52
N ARG A 139 -8.73 6.39 32.54
CA ARG A 139 -9.18 7.61 31.88
C ARG A 139 -10.40 7.33 30.99
N PRO A 140 -11.40 8.24 30.93
CA PRO A 140 -12.47 8.13 29.94
C PRO A 140 -11.94 8.14 28.50
N ALA A 141 -12.38 7.21 27.66
CA ALA A 141 -11.84 7.07 26.31
C ALA A 141 -12.00 8.33 25.41
N PRO A 142 -13.07 9.15 25.52
CA PRO A 142 -13.18 10.39 24.74
C PRO A 142 -12.14 11.48 25.10
N ALA A 143 -11.51 11.38 26.27
CA ALA A 143 -10.48 12.34 26.71
C ALA A 143 -9.09 12.05 26.11
N LEU A 144 -8.98 11.05 25.22
CA LEU A 144 -7.75 10.65 24.55
C LEU A 144 -7.57 11.39 23.22
N SER A 145 -6.30 11.64 22.83
CA SER A 145 -5.97 12.06 21.47
C SER A 145 -6.24 10.95 20.45
N GLY A 146 -6.34 11.28 19.16
CA GLY A 146 -6.58 10.30 18.09
C GLY A 146 -5.57 9.15 18.09
N GLY A 147 -4.27 9.44 18.24
CA GLY A 147 -3.24 8.39 18.34
C GLY A 147 -3.38 7.52 19.60
N GLN A 148 -3.78 8.10 20.74
CA GLN A 148 -4.07 7.32 21.94
C GLN A 148 -5.29 6.41 21.74
N GLN A 149 -6.35 6.92 21.10
CA GLN A 149 -7.52 6.09 20.75
C GLN A 149 -7.16 4.93 19.83
N GLN A 150 -6.30 5.17 18.86
CA GLN A 150 -5.79 4.11 17.98
C GLN A 150 -5.02 3.04 18.75
N ARG A 151 -4.13 3.42 19.67
CA ARG A 151 -3.42 2.47 20.55
C ARG A 151 -4.39 1.66 21.43
N VAL A 152 -5.46 2.28 21.92
CA VAL A 152 -6.53 1.56 22.65
C VAL A 152 -7.21 0.53 21.72
N ALA A 153 -7.52 0.90 20.48
CA ALA A 153 -8.10 -0.03 19.50
C ALA A 153 -7.14 -1.19 19.18
N LEU A 154 -5.84 -0.91 19.06
CA LEU A 154 -4.81 -1.93 18.87
C LEU A 154 -4.70 -2.86 20.10
N ALA A 155 -4.64 -2.31 21.31
CA ALA A 155 -4.63 -3.10 22.54
C ALA A 155 -5.88 -3.97 22.66
N ARG A 156 -7.06 -3.44 22.34
CA ARG A 156 -8.32 -4.20 22.32
C ARG A 156 -8.29 -5.37 21.31
N ALA A 157 -7.67 -5.18 20.15
CA ALA A 157 -7.54 -6.23 19.15
C ALA A 157 -6.57 -7.34 19.62
N LEU A 158 -5.54 -6.99 20.40
CA LEU A 158 -4.49 -7.89 20.85
C LEU A 158 -4.80 -8.64 22.16
N VAL A 159 -5.72 -8.12 23.02
CA VAL A 159 -5.94 -8.63 24.39
C VAL A 159 -6.37 -10.10 24.47
N ARG A 160 -6.88 -10.68 23.37
CA ARG A 160 -7.25 -12.10 23.25
C ARG A 160 -6.12 -12.97 22.69
N GLU A 161 -4.92 -12.43 22.50
CA GLU A 161 -3.78 -13.11 21.92
C GLU A 161 -4.12 -13.76 20.58
N PRO A 162 -4.63 -12.97 19.60
CA PRO A 162 -5.04 -13.53 18.31
C PRO A 162 -3.83 -14.05 17.53
N LYS A 163 -4.05 -15.04 16.64
CA LYS A 163 -3.02 -15.51 15.71
C LYS A 163 -2.81 -14.55 14.53
N VAL A 164 -3.85 -13.78 14.19
CA VAL A 164 -3.88 -12.85 13.07
C VAL A 164 -4.39 -11.50 13.52
N LEU A 165 -3.72 -10.43 13.08
CA LEU A 165 -4.13 -9.05 13.26
C LEU A 165 -4.56 -8.48 11.91
N LEU A 166 -5.78 -7.93 11.85
CA LEU A 166 -6.35 -7.28 10.67
C LEU A 166 -6.44 -5.77 10.94
N LEU A 167 -5.88 -4.95 10.07
CA LEU A 167 -5.81 -3.50 10.21
C LEU A 167 -6.45 -2.85 8.98
N ASP A 168 -7.65 -2.28 9.13
CA ASP A 168 -8.41 -1.61 8.07
C ASP A 168 -8.15 -0.11 8.10
N GLU A 169 -7.27 0.38 7.23
CA GLU A 169 -6.84 1.79 7.14
C GLU A 169 -6.55 2.44 8.52
N PRO A 170 -5.72 1.83 9.36
CA PRO A 170 -5.63 2.24 10.76
C PRO A 170 -5.08 3.65 10.97
N LEU A 171 -4.39 4.23 9.97
CA LEU A 171 -3.70 5.52 10.07
C LEU A 171 -4.44 6.67 9.38
N SER A 172 -5.54 6.39 8.68
CA SER A 172 -6.24 7.36 7.81
C SER A 172 -6.75 8.62 8.54
N ASN A 173 -7.13 8.50 9.82
CA ASN A 173 -7.70 9.58 10.62
C ASN A 173 -6.66 10.39 11.42
N LEU A 174 -5.37 10.22 11.15
CA LEU A 174 -4.27 10.89 11.85
C LEU A 174 -3.64 11.99 10.99
N ASP A 175 -3.14 13.03 11.67
CA ASP A 175 -2.29 14.02 11.02
C ASP A 175 -0.95 13.40 10.55
N LYS A 176 -0.28 14.06 9.58
CA LYS A 176 0.94 13.56 8.95
C LYS A 176 2.06 13.22 9.95
N GLY A 177 2.27 14.05 10.97
CA GLY A 177 3.34 13.85 11.96
C GLY A 177 3.06 12.68 12.90
N LEU A 178 1.81 12.50 13.29
CA LEU A 178 1.39 11.40 14.15
C LEU A 178 1.34 10.08 13.36
N ARG A 179 0.96 10.12 12.08
CA ARG A 179 0.86 8.95 11.20
C ARG A 179 2.20 8.20 11.11
N GLY A 180 3.32 8.90 10.88
CA GLY A 180 4.64 8.27 10.83
C GLY A 180 5.00 7.55 12.13
N ARG A 181 4.82 8.20 13.28
CA ARG A 181 5.10 7.58 14.59
C ARG A 181 4.22 6.36 14.86
N MET A 182 2.93 6.45 14.56
CA MET A 182 2.00 5.33 14.77
C MET A 182 2.28 4.15 13.85
N ARG A 183 2.70 4.41 12.62
CA ARG A 183 3.17 3.42 11.67
C ARG A 183 4.33 2.61 12.24
N ASP A 184 5.36 3.30 12.73
CA ASP A 184 6.56 2.67 13.30
C ASP A 184 6.21 1.85 14.57
N GLU A 185 5.29 2.36 15.40
CA GLU A 185 4.78 1.65 16.58
C GLU A 185 4.01 0.37 16.22
N ILE A 186 3.11 0.42 15.22
CA ILE A 186 2.39 -0.77 14.75
C ILE A 186 3.39 -1.84 14.28
N ARG A 187 4.41 -1.41 13.50
CA ARG A 187 5.46 -2.33 13.04
C ARG A 187 6.25 -2.92 14.21
N ALA A 188 6.66 -2.12 15.17
CA ALA A 188 7.39 -2.57 16.36
C ALA A 188 6.57 -3.57 17.20
N VAL A 189 5.28 -3.32 17.42
CA VAL A 189 4.38 -4.24 18.13
C VAL A 189 4.22 -5.55 17.35
N GLN A 190 4.02 -5.49 16.04
CA GLN A 190 3.89 -6.64 15.17
C GLN A 190 5.14 -7.53 15.23
N GLN A 191 6.33 -6.93 15.12
CA GLN A 191 7.62 -7.65 15.21
C GLN A 191 7.86 -8.27 16.59
N ARG A 192 7.59 -7.50 17.66
CA ARG A 192 7.75 -7.97 19.04
C ARG A 192 6.88 -9.18 19.35
N LEU A 193 5.66 -9.23 18.81
CA LEU A 193 4.72 -10.32 19.02
C LEU A 193 4.86 -11.46 17.99
N GLY A 194 5.56 -11.24 16.88
CA GLY A 194 5.62 -12.16 15.74
C GLY A 194 4.24 -12.49 15.15
N ILE A 195 3.26 -11.56 15.27
CA ILE A 195 1.89 -11.80 14.86
C ILE A 195 1.71 -11.61 13.35
N THR A 196 1.02 -12.56 12.72
CA THR A 196 0.67 -12.46 11.30
C THR A 196 -0.31 -11.30 11.11
N THR A 197 -0.01 -10.38 10.19
CA THR A 197 -0.79 -9.16 10.04
C THR A 197 -1.19 -8.94 8.58
N VAL A 198 -2.46 -8.59 8.36
CA VAL A 198 -2.96 -8.02 7.10
C VAL A 198 -3.25 -6.55 7.35
N PHE A 199 -2.58 -5.70 6.59
CA PHE A 199 -2.70 -4.25 6.66
C PHE A 199 -3.36 -3.73 5.39
N VAL A 200 -4.41 -2.93 5.50
CA VAL A 200 -5.08 -2.30 4.36
C VAL A 200 -4.79 -0.82 4.37
N THR A 201 -4.32 -0.29 3.25
CA THR A 201 -4.11 1.14 3.05
C THR A 201 -4.25 1.52 1.58
N HIS A 202 -4.47 2.80 1.32
CA HIS A 202 -4.31 3.43 0.00
C HIS A 202 -3.07 4.32 -0.05
N ASP A 203 -2.34 4.45 1.07
CA ASP A 203 -1.12 5.25 1.19
C ASP A 203 0.10 4.39 0.86
N GLN A 204 0.85 4.81 -0.17
CA GLN A 204 2.03 4.10 -0.67
C GLN A 204 3.19 4.12 0.33
N ASP A 205 3.38 5.27 1.03
CA ASP A 205 4.45 5.41 2.02
C ASP A 205 4.21 4.46 3.21
N GLU A 206 2.94 4.29 3.60
CA GLU A 206 2.57 3.29 4.62
C GLU A 206 2.92 1.88 4.14
N ALA A 207 2.43 1.48 2.96
CA ALA A 207 2.64 0.15 2.42
C ALA A 207 4.12 -0.19 2.27
N LEU A 208 4.91 0.69 1.66
CA LEU A 208 6.33 0.46 1.39
C LEU A 208 7.18 0.40 2.67
N SER A 209 6.77 1.12 3.74
CA SER A 209 7.59 1.25 4.95
C SER A 209 7.33 0.19 6.03
N VAL A 210 6.11 -0.36 6.13
CA VAL A 210 5.78 -1.32 7.20
C VAL A 210 5.80 -2.78 6.76
N SER A 211 5.68 -3.06 5.46
CA SER A 211 5.37 -4.39 4.97
C SER A 211 6.59 -5.31 4.86
N ASP A 212 6.37 -6.59 5.08
CA ASP A 212 7.27 -7.64 4.61
C ASP A 212 6.96 -7.99 3.15
N ASP A 213 5.71 -7.75 2.71
CA ASP A 213 5.22 -8.10 1.38
C ASP A 213 4.04 -7.18 1.03
N VAL A 214 4.01 -6.63 -0.17
CA VAL A 214 2.95 -5.74 -0.66
C VAL A 214 2.17 -6.45 -1.77
N VAL A 215 0.86 -6.37 -1.69
CA VAL A 215 -0.09 -6.87 -2.68
C VAL A 215 -0.81 -5.68 -3.28
N VAL A 216 -0.52 -5.36 -4.53
CA VAL A 216 -1.19 -4.30 -5.27
C VAL A 216 -2.49 -4.82 -5.84
N MET A 217 -3.58 -4.13 -5.57
CA MET A 217 -4.93 -4.52 -6.00
C MET A 217 -5.55 -3.45 -6.89
N ASN A 218 -6.27 -3.89 -7.92
CA ASN A 218 -7.11 -3.04 -8.76
C ASN A 218 -8.33 -3.82 -9.26
N GLY A 219 -9.50 -3.17 -9.37
CA GLY A 219 -10.70 -3.76 -9.96
C GLY A 219 -11.15 -5.11 -9.33
N GLY A 220 -10.86 -5.36 -8.06
CA GLY A 220 -11.18 -6.64 -7.41
C GLY A 220 -10.13 -7.74 -7.56
N HIS A 221 -9.03 -7.50 -8.29
CA HIS A 221 -7.98 -8.46 -8.56
C HIS A 221 -6.68 -8.11 -7.84
N VAL A 222 -5.82 -9.11 -7.63
CA VAL A 222 -4.40 -8.91 -7.30
C VAL A 222 -3.67 -8.68 -8.62
N ILE A 223 -3.06 -7.50 -8.75
CA ILE A 223 -2.29 -7.12 -9.94
C ILE A 223 -0.85 -7.59 -9.81
N GLU A 224 -0.23 -7.27 -8.69
CA GLU A 224 1.16 -7.62 -8.45
C GLU A 224 1.42 -7.86 -6.98
N ARG A 225 2.42 -8.68 -6.66
CA ARG A 225 2.87 -8.99 -5.32
C ARG A 225 4.38 -9.12 -5.26
N GLY A 226 5.00 -8.59 -4.22
CA GLY A 226 6.44 -8.72 -3.98
C GLY A 226 6.92 -7.92 -2.78
N LEU A 227 8.23 -7.95 -2.57
CA LEU A 227 8.88 -7.15 -1.53
C LEU A 227 8.67 -5.65 -1.84
N PRO A 228 8.52 -4.79 -0.82
CA PRO A 228 8.31 -3.35 -1.02
C PRO A 228 9.32 -2.71 -1.97
N GLN A 229 10.60 -3.04 -1.80
CA GLN A 229 11.67 -2.52 -2.64
C GLN A 229 11.57 -3.01 -4.08
N GLU A 230 11.23 -4.29 -4.30
CA GLU A 230 11.12 -4.87 -5.64
C GLU A 230 9.97 -4.24 -6.42
N ILE A 231 8.78 -4.18 -5.81
CA ILE A 231 7.58 -3.58 -6.43
C ILE A 231 7.80 -2.10 -6.78
N TYR A 232 8.54 -1.37 -5.94
CA TYR A 232 8.83 0.04 -6.21
C TYR A 232 9.88 0.23 -7.31
N THR A 233 10.97 -0.57 -7.28
CA THR A 233 12.13 -0.39 -8.16
C THR A 233 11.97 -1.16 -9.48
N TYR A 234 11.31 -2.32 -9.46
CA TYR A 234 11.17 -3.25 -10.60
C TYR A 234 9.73 -3.76 -10.73
N PRO A 235 8.72 -2.88 -10.82
CA PRO A 235 7.36 -3.32 -11.05
C PRO A 235 7.29 -4.08 -12.38
N ARG A 236 6.48 -5.15 -12.39
CA ARG A 236 6.27 -5.98 -13.59
C ARG A 236 5.03 -5.56 -14.36
N GLU A 237 4.09 -4.91 -13.66
CA GLU A 237 2.81 -4.48 -14.19
C GLU A 237 2.79 -2.95 -14.36
N GLU A 238 2.30 -2.48 -15.48
CA GLU A 238 2.22 -1.05 -15.78
C GLU A 238 1.38 -0.30 -14.74
N PHE A 239 0.26 -0.90 -14.33
CA PHE A 239 -0.56 -0.34 -13.27
C PHE A 239 0.26 -0.08 -12.01
N THR A 240 1.10 -1.04 -11.60
CA THR A 240 1.98 -0.90 -10.43
C THR A 240 2.99 0.22 -10.63
N ALA A 241 3.63 0.30 -11.80
CA ALA A 241 4.59 1.35 -12.13
C ALA A 241 3.98 2.76 -12.06
N ARG A 242 2.76 2.93 -12.58
CA ARG A 242 2.00 4.19 -12.55
C ARG A 242 1.45 4.50 -11.16
N PHE A 243 0.96 3.49 -10.46
CA PHE A 243 0.31 3.65 -9.17
C PHE A 243 1.30 3.90 -8.04
N LEU A 244 2.46 3.22 -8.03
CA LEU A 244 3.49 3.39 -7.00
C LEU A 244 4.42 4.54 -7.34
N GLY A 245 4.28 5.63 -6.60
CA GLY A 245 5.05 6.86 -6.77
C GLY A 245 4.59 7.68 -7.97
N VAL A 246 4.86 8.98 -7.92
CA VAL A 246 4.66 9.85 -9.07
C VAL A 246 5.75 9.48 -10.08
N SER A 247 5.35 8.96 -11.24
CA SER A 247 6.29 8.61 -12.31
C SER A 247 6.12 9.57 -13.48
N ASN A 248 7.23 9.96 -14.07
CA ASN A 248 7.22 10.52 -15.41
C ASN A 248 7.07 9.35 -16.37
N SER A 249 6.09 9.40 -17.27
CA SER A 249 5.86 8.39 -18.30
C SER A 249 6.20 9.00 -19.64
N LEU A 250 7.10 8.37 -20.37
CA LEU A 250 7.56 8.78 -21.69
C LEU A 250 7.36 7.61 -22.64
N ASP A 251 6.73 7.87 -23.78
CA ASP A 251 6.59 6.88 -24.83
C ASP A 251 7.74 7.02 -25.81
N GLY A 252 8.37 5.91 -26.16
CA GLY A 252 9.56 5.86 -26.98
C GLY A 252 9.67 4.58 -27.79
N VAL A 253 10.76 4.49 -28.55
CA VAL A 253 11.09 3.30 -29.37
C VAL A 253 12.48 2.81 -29.00
N VAL A 254 12.65 1.51 -28.92
CA VAL A 254 13.97 0.88 -28.73
C VAL A 254 14.75 1.00 -30.02
N GLU A 255 15.74 1.89 -30.09
CA GLU A 255 16.55 2.12 -31.29
C GLU A 255 17.60 1.02 -31.48
N SER A 256 18.29 0.65 -30.39
CA SER A 256 19.33 -0.39 -30.44
C SER A 256 19.50 -1.05 -29.07
N ILE A 257 20.00 -2.30 -29.10
CA ILE A 257 20.38 -3.06 -27.89
C ILE A 257 21.84 -3.44 -28.01
N GLY A 258 22.64 -3.02 -27.04
CA GLY A 258 24.08 -3.26 -26.96
C GLY A 258 24.49 -3.94 -25.65
N PRO A 259 25.81 -4.17 -25.46
CA PRO A 259 26.34 -4.79 -24.25
C PRO A 259 26.12 -3.92 -22.99
N ASP A 260 26.01 -2.60 -23.16
CA ASP A 260 25.84 -1.64 -22.06
C ASP A 260 24.36 -1.34 -21.77
N GLY A 261 23.43 -1.91 -22.55
CA GLY A 261 21.98 -1.73 -22.39
C GLY A 261 21.25 -1.42 -23.68
N ALA A 262 20.03 -0.93 -23.58
CA ALA A 262 19.18 -0.52 -24.69
C ALA A 262 19.13 1.01 -24.80
N LEU A 263 19.32 1.52 -26.02
CA LEU A 263 19.11 2.93 -26.34
C LEU A 263 17.64 3.12 -26.71
N ILE A 264 16.94 3.99 -25.97
CA ILE A 264 15.53 4.32 -26.20
C ILE A 264 15.42 5.76 -26.65
N VAL A 265 14.67 6.01 -27.73
CA VAL A 265 14.49 7.33 -28.33
C VAL A 265 13.11 7.87 -28.08
N PHE A 266 13.01 9.12 -27.68
CA PHE A 266 11.79 9.91 -27.38
C PHE A 266 11.79 11.18 -28.25
N GLY A 267 11.40 11.07 -29.51
CA GLY A 267 11.52 12.17 -30.47
C GLY A 267 12.98 12.58 -30.68
N GLU A 268 13.35 13.81 -30.27
CA GLU A 268 14.76 14.30 -30.39
C GLU A 268 15.65 13.93 -29.19
N ARG A 269 15.10 13.26 -28.19
CA ARG A 269 15.82 12.86 -26.97
C ARG A 269 16.09 11.37 -26.98
N SER A 270 17.12 10.95 -26.28
CA SER A 270 17.42 9.54 -26.05
C SER A 270 17.88 9.29 -24.63
N MET A 271 17.82 8.05 -24.19
CA MET A 271 18.49 7.59 -22.97
C MET A 271 18.94 6.14 -23.12
N LEU A 272 20.07 5.84 -22.47
CA LEU A 272 20.51 4.47 -22.27
C LEU A 272 19.74 3.87 -21.08
N CYS A 273 19.17 2.68 -21.27
CA CYS A 273 18.57 1.89 -20.19
C CYS A 273 19.40 0.63 -19.97
N THR A 274 19.99 0.50 -18.78
CA THR A 274 20.90 -0.63 -18.46
C THR A 274 20.19 -1.80 -17.78
N LYS A 275 18.89 -1.66 -17.46
CA LYS A 275 18.11 -2.75 -16.83
C LYS A 275 17.86 -3.90 -17.80
N PRO A 276 17.85 -5.15 -17.31
CA PRO A 276 17.46 -6.31 -18.11
C PRO A 276 15.94 -6.29 -18.41
N GLY A 277 15.55 -6.97 -19.49
CA GLY A 277 14.14 -7.15 -19.84
C GLY A 277 13.55 -6.06 -20.74
N VAL A 278 14.39 -5.25 -21.37
CA VAL A 278 13.96 -4.31 -22.41
C VAL A 278 13.43 -5.10 -23.62
N PRO A 279 12.28 -4.69 -24.21
CA PRO A 279 11.75 -5.25 -25.45
C PRO A 279 12.74 -5.23 -26.62
N GLU A 280 12.38 -5.88 -27.72
CA GLU A 280 13.26 -5.99 -28.91
C GLU A 280 13.46 -4.63 -29.59
N CYS A 281 14.53 -4.54 -30.40
CA CYS A 281 14.80 -3.35 -31.21
C CYS A 281 13.64 -3.08 -32.17
N GLY A 282 13.16 -1.85 -32.19
CA GLY A 282 12.00 -1.39 -32.97
C GLY A 282 10.67 -1.44 -32.23
N ASP A 283 10.63 -2.02 -31.01
CA ASP A 283 9.41 -2.04 -30.22
C ASP A 283 9.07 -0.64 -29.64
N GLU A 284 7.78 -0.32 -29.63
CA GLU A 284 7.24 0.80 -28.87
C GLU A 284 7.19 0.47 -27.39
N VAL A 285 7.67 1.39 -26.55
CA VAL A 285 7.79 1.21 -25.10
C VAL A 285 7.30 2.43 -24.36
N SER A 286 6.72 2.19 -23.17
CA SER A 286 6.52 3.21 -22.16
C SER A 286 7.64 3.12 -21.12
N VAL A 287 8.32 4.24 -20.89
CA VAL A 287 9.42 4.35 -19.92
C VAL A 287 8.95 5.17 -18.72
N PHE A 288 9.05 4.59 -17.54
CA PHE A 288 8.70 5.24 -16.29
C PHE A 288 9.96 5.64 -15.54
N LEU A 289 10.07 6.93 -15.23
CA LEU A 289 11.18 7.52 -14.49
C LEU A 289 10.64 8.17 -13.22
N ARG A 290 11.20 7.80 -12.07
CA ARG A 290 10.84 8.42 -10.80
C ARG A 290 11.35 9.86 -10.76
N PRO A 291 10.68 10.79 -10.05
CA PRO A 291 11.15 12.19 -9.96
C PRO A 291 12.58 12.32 -9.41
N GLU A 292 12.98 11.43 -8.51
CA GLU A 292 14.32 11.35 -7.93
C GLU A 292 15.38 10.71 -8.83
N SER A 293 14.98 10.14 -9.96
CA SER A 293 15.89 9.48 -10.93
C SER A 293 16.54 10.44 -11.90
N PHE A 294 16.42 11.74 -11.65
CA PHE A 294 17.03 12.76 -12.49
C PHE A 294 18.09 13.54 -11.73
N ARG A 295 19.22 13.76 -12.36
CA ARG A 295 20.14 14.82 -11.96
C ARG A 295 19.72 16.11 -12.66
N LEU A 296 19.49 17.17 -11.87
CA LEU A 296 19.07 18.48 -12.36
C LEU A 296 20.20 19.50 -12.16
N SER A 297 20.59 20.21 -13.21
CA SER A 297 21.65 21.21 -13.14
C SER A 297 21.40 22.41 -14.05
N ARG A 298 22.09 23.56 -13.76
CA ARG A 298 22.13 24.74 -14.63
C ARG A 298 23.13 24.61 -15.78
N ARG A 299 24.01 23.61 -15.70
CA ARG A 299 25.08 23.40 -16.71
C ARG A 299 24.89 22.02 -17.31
N GLN A 300 25.13 21.95 -18.59
CA GLN A 300 25.20 20.66 -19.28
C GLN A 300 26.46 19.93 -18.84
N HIS A 301 26.33 18.70 -18.36
CA HIS A 301 27.43 17.83 -17.95
C HIS A 301 27.69 16.70 -18.94
N SER A 302 26.67 16.34 -19.71
CA SER A 302 26.70 15.29 -20.74
C SER A 302 26.06 15.80 -22.02
N ASP A 303 26.52 15.31 -23.17
CA ASP A 303 25.92 15.62 -24.48
C ASP A 303 24.49 15.05 -24.58
N ASP A 304 24.16 14.01 -23.80
CA ASP A 304 22.85 13.37 -23.75
C ASP A 304 21.89 14.05 -22.74
N ALA A 305 22.30 15.12 -22.08
CA ALA A 305 21.47 15.84 -21.11
C ALA A 305 20.29 16.53 -21.83
N TRP A 306 19.09 16.33 -21.29
CA TRP A 306 17.86 16.90 -21.83
C TRP A 306 17.70 18.36 -21.39
N GLN A 307 17.70 19.29 -22.32
CA GLN A 307 17.48 20.70 -22.02
C GLN A 307 16.00 20.99 -21.82
N GLY A 308 15.66 21.68 -20.72
CA GLY A 308 14.30 22.07 -20.39
C GLY A 308 14.24 23.43 -19.71
N THR A 309 13.02 23.87 -19.42
CA THR A 309 12.75 25.15 -18.73
C THR A 309 11.90 24.90 -17.51
N VAL A 310 12.28 25.45 -16.36
CA VAL A 310 11.53 25.34 -15.10
C VAL A 310 10.22 26.12 -15.22
N GLU A 311 9.09 25.42 -15.07
CA GLU A 311 7.78 26.06 -14.99
C GLU A 311 7.45 26.57 -13.59
N PHE A 312 7.60 25.69 -12.59
CA PHE A 312 7.44 26.03 -11.18
C PHE A 312 8.15 25.02 -10.30
N SER A 313 8.29 25.38 -9.04
CA SER A 313 8.88 24.48 -8.04
C SER A 313 8.04 24.49 -6.77
N ILE A 314 8.04 23.35 -6.05
CA ILE A 314 7.32 23.16 -4.78
C ILE A 314 8.33 22.69 -3.75
N TYR A 315 8.39 23.40 -2.60
CA TYR A 315 9.23 23.02 -1.47
C TYR A 315 8.44 22.16 -0.48
N HIS A 316 8.97 20.99 -0.15
CA HIS A 316 8.35 20.03 0.78
C HIS A 316 9.02 19.98 2.16
N GLY A 317 10.04 20.80 2.40
CA GLY A 317 10.82 20.84 3.65
C GLY A 317 12.14 20.09 3.54
N ASP A 318 12.15 18.88 3.05
CA ASP A 318 13.31 18.01 2.87
C ASP A 318 13.76 17.89 1.40
N CYS A 319 12.87 18.23 0.47
CA CYS A 319 13.11 18.17 -0.97
C CYS A 319 12.44 19.31 -1.72
N TRP A 320 12.84 19.50 -2.95
CA TRP A 320 12.21 20.35 -3.95
C TRP A 320 11.68 19.48 -5.09
N ASP A 321 10.44 19.70 -5.47
CA ASP A 321 9.86 19.17 -6.71
C ASP A 321 9.88 20.29 -7.75
N TYR A 322 10.65 20.12 -8.83
CA TYR A 322 10.71 21.00 -9.98
C TYR A 322 9.86 20.41 -11.11
N HIS A 323 8.99 21.22 -11.70
CA HIS A 323 8.27 20.90 -12.91
C HIS A 323 9.02 21.53 -14.09
N VAL A 324 9.59 20.70 -14.94
CA VAL A 324 10.46 21.10 -16.03
C VAL A 324 9.80 20.76 -17.36
N ARG A 325 9.59 21.78 -18.20
CA ARG A 325 9.05 21.64 -19.55
C ARG A 325 10.14 21.24 -20.53
N LEU A 326 9.89 20.18 -21.29
CA LEU A 326 10.75 19.68 -22.38
C LEU A 326 9.85 19.52 -23.63
N GLY A 327 9.82 20.55 -24.50
CA GLY A 327 8.85 20.60 -25.60
C GLY A 327 7.42 20.68 -25.07
N ASP A 328 6.56 19.74 -25.45
CA ASP A 328 5.16 19.68 -25.04
C ASP A 328 4.97 18.93 -23.70
N GLU A 329 5.97 18.25 -23.20
CA GLU A 329 5.90 17.46 -21.97
C GLU A 329 6.39 18.25 -20.75
N VAL A 330 5.84 17.94 -19.58
CA VAL A 330 6.30 18.49 -18.29
C VAL A 330 6.72 17.33 -17.38
N LEU A 331 7.99 17.26 -17.07
CA LEU A 331 8.54 16.27 -16.19
C LEU A 331 8.65 16.80 -14.75
N LYS A 332 8.35 15.94 -13.80
CA LYS A 332 8.57 16.20 -12.39
C LYS A 332 9.92 15.67 -11.95
N VAL A 333 10.75 16.53 -11.40
CA VAL A 333 12.12 16.22 -10.92
C VAL A 333 12.22 16.54 -9.45
N ARG A 334 12.65 15.58 -8.62
CA ARG A 334 12.83 15.74 -7.18
C ARG A 334 14.29 15.86 -6.80
N VAL A 335 14.61 16.92 -6.08
CA VAL A 335 15.97 17.18 -5.59
C VAL A 335 15.98 17.24 -4.07
N TYR A 336 16.74 16.34 -3.43
CA TYR A 336 16.91 16.30 -1.99
C TYR A 336 18.05 17.20 -1.54
N ARG A 337 17.84 17.97 -0.46
CA ARG A 337 18.84 18.74 0.29
C ARG A 337 19.58 19.86 -0.44
N GLU A 338 19.61 19.89 -1.75
CA GLU A 338 20.27 20.96 -2.50
C GLU A 338 19.26 22.04 -2.90
N LYS A 339 19.53 23.27 -2.46
CA LYS A 339 18.82 24.43 -3.00
C LYS A 339 19.49 24.79 -4.33
N VAL A 340 19.04 24.22 -5.42
CA VAL A 340 19.55 24.57 -6.76
C VAL A 340 19.19 26.02 -7.12
N GLY A 341 18.25 26.61 -6.36
CA GLY A 341 17.87 28.02 -6.46
C GLY A 341 17.25 28.39 -7.81
N LEU A 342 16.57 27.41 -8.44
CA LEU A 342 15.94 27.59 -9.74
C LEU A 342 14.62 28.34 -9.62
N ALA A 343 14.36 29.26 -10.55
CA ALA A 343 13.14 30.04 -10.67
C ALA A 343 12.38 29.69 -11.96
N HIS A 344 11.14 30.15 -12.04
CA HIS A 344 10.37 30.08 -13.29
C HIS A 344 11.14 30.71 -14.45
N GLY A 345 11.21 30.01 -15.58
CA GLY A 345 11.92 30.41 -16.78
C GLY A 345 13.41 30.07 -16.82
N ASP A 346 14.00 29.55 -15.73
CA ASP A 346 15.39 29.09 -15.75
C ASP A 346 15.55 27.91 -16.72
N VAL A 347 16.58 27.98 -17.57
CA VAL A 347 17.00 26.86 -18.42
C VAL A 347 17.82 25.89 -17.57
N VAL A 348 17.49 24.62 -17.68
CA VAL A 348 18.10 23.53 -16.91
C VAL A 348 18.38 22.33 -17.80
N PHE A 349 19.26 21.46 -17.32
CA PHE A 349 19.64 20.20 -17.95
C PHE A 349 19.28 19.05 -17.03
N LEU A 350 18.56 18.06 -17.57
CA LEU A 350 18.16 16.84 -16.90
C LEU A 350 18.97 15.67 -17.43
N GLU A 351 19.56 14.92 -16.55
CA GLU A 351 20.26 13.67 -16.87
C GLU A 351 19.50 12.54 -16.17
N PRO A 352 18.72 11.71 -16.92
CA PRO A 352 18.06 10.54 -16.33
C PRO A 352 19.10 9.50 -15.94
N ASP A 353 18.88 8.84 -14.80
CA ASP A 353 19.71 7.73 -14.35
C ASP A 353 19.41 6.46 -15.18
N PRO A 354 20.39 5.91 -15.93
CA PRO A 354 20.20 4.74 -16.77
C PRO A 354 19.74 3.48 -16.01
N GLU A 355 20.10 3.36 -14.73
CA GLU A 355 19.76 2.21 -13.89
C GLU A 355 18.36 2.31 -13.28
N SER A 356 17.73 3.48 -13.32
CA SER A 356 16.45 3.72 -12.66
C SER A 356 15.24 3.58 -13.60
N ALA A 357 15.44 3.54 -14.92
CA ALA A 357 14.36 3.43 -15.89
C ALA A 357 13.60 2.11 -15.76
N ILE A 358 12.28 2.19 -15.76
CA ILE A 358 11.37 1.05 -15.85
C ILE A 358 10.80 1.05 -17.26
N VAL A 359 11.13 0.04 -18.06
CA VAL A 359 10.73 -0.07 -19.48
C VAL A 359 9.68 -1.16 -19.62
N MET A 360 8.55 -0.82 -20.24
CA MET A 360 7.45 -1.73 -20.49
C MET A 360 7.00 -1.67 -21.93
N SER A 361 6.61 -2.81 -22.53
CA SER A 361 6.09 -2.84 -23.89
C SER A 361 4.77 -2.08 -24.01
N ALA A 362 4.65 -1.18 -24.99
CA ALA A 362 3.42 -0.43 -25.24
C ALA A 362 2.21 -1.31 -25.58
N ARG A 363 2.43 -2.50 -26.14
CA ARG A 363 1.36 -3.47 -26.44
C ARG A 363 0.68 -4.03 -25.18
N ALA A 364 1.36 -4.03 -24.04
CA ALA A 364 0.75 -4.40 -22.76
C ALA A 364 -0.15 -3.28 -22.22
N ALA A 365 0.13 -2.02 -22.59
CA ALA A 365 -0.59 -0.83 -22.16
C ALA A 365 -1.99 -0.70 -22.78
N GLU A 366 -2.15 -1.03 -24.06
CA GLU A 366 -3.45 -0.95 -24.75
C GLU A 366 -4.45 -1.96 -24.18
N ALA A 367 -4.02 -3.19 -23.87
CA ALA A 367 -4.88 -4.21 -23.29
C ALA A 367 -5.38 -3.87 -21.87
N ALA A 368 -4.59 -3.12 -21.10
CA ALA A 368 -4.97 -2.67 -19.76
C ALA A 368 -5.77 -1.33 -19.77
N GLY A 369 -5.49 -0.45 -20.74
CA GLY A 369 -6.13 0.85 -20.89
C GLY A 369 -7.56 0.78 -21.45
N GLU A 370 -7.83 -0.12 -22.37
CA GLU A 370 -9.19 -0.32 -22.92
C GLU A 370 -10.17 -0.83 -21.87
N ALA A 371 -9.72 -1.67 -20.94
CA ALA A 371 -10.54 -2.12 -19.81
C ALA A 371 -10.92 -0.97 -18.85
N THR A 372 -10.07 0.04 -18.72
CA THR A 372 -10.29 1.16 -17.77
C THR A 372 -11.14 2.29 -18.37
N VAL A 373 -11.10 2.51 -19.69
CA VAL A 373 -11.84 3.58 -20.38
C VAL A 373 -13.28 3.16 -20.70
N GLU A 374 -13.53 1.89 -20.96
CA GLU A 374 -14.89 1.37 -21.13
C GLU A 374 -15.69 1.39 -19.81
N GLU A 375 -15.04 1.16 -18.67
CA GLU A 375 -15.65 1.27 -17.34
C GLU A 375 -16.00 2.73 -16.93
N ALA A 376 -15.30 3.72 -17.46
CA ALA A 376 -15.56 5.14 -17.14
C ALA A 376 -16.68 5.77 -18.01
N ARG A 377 -17.13 5.09 -19.08
CA ARG A 377 -18.16 5.57 -20.02
C ARG A 377 -19.52 4.88 -19.87
N SER A 378 -19.64 3.84 -19.07
CA SER A 378 -20.89 3.16 -18.72
C SER A 378 -21.31 3.46 -17.27
#